data_7dedb44fc3b5892d0a76ea7032128001
#
_entry.id   7dedb44fc3b5892d0a76ea7032128001
#
_cell.length_a   1.000
_cell.length_b   1.000
_cell.length_c   1.000
_cell.angle_alpha   90.00
_cell.angle_beta   90.00
_cell.angle_gamma   90.00
#
_symmetry.space_group_name_H-M   'P 1'
#
loop_
_entity.id
_entity.type
_entity.pdbx_description
1 polymer ?
#
loop_
_entity_poly.entity_id
_entity_poly.type
_entity_poly.pdbx_seq_one_letter_code
_entity_poly.pdbx_strand_id
1 'polypeptide(L)'
;HSSRLVVMADKGRRILQDVYDVPTEHIAVIPHGVPDRAFIDPAMAKHKLGLADRTLLMTFGLLGPGKGIETAIRAVPALVRDHPNLLYMIVGATHPNLVRDEGERYRDSLVALAAELGVIENICFVDRYLSLDELLDHLAACDIYLSPYPNEAQIVSGTLAYAVALGKAVVSTPFWYAQELLADHSGVL
;
A
#
# COMPACT_ATOMS: atom_id res chain seq x y z
N HIS A 1 1.01 -25.22 -24.28
CA HIS A 1 2.25 -25.21 -23.51
C HIS A 1 2.89 -23.84 -23.62
N SER A 2 3.15 -23.18 -22.47
CA SER A 2 3.87 -21.93 -22.43
C SER A 2 5.38 -22.20 -22.62
N SER A 3 6.06 -21.42 -23.44
CA SER A 3 7.50 -21.56 -23.67
C SER A 3 8.31 -20.83 -22.57
N ARG A 4 7.71 -19.86 -21.88
CA ARG A 4 8.30 -19.11 -20.78
C ARG A 4 7.25 -18.71 -19.75
N LEU A 5 7.67 -18.65 -18.47
CA LEU A 5 6.90 -18.12 -17.36
C LEU A 5 7.51 -16.78 -16.94
N VAL A 6 6.65 -15.83 -16.60
CA VAL A 6 7.08 -14.52 -16.07
C VAL A 6 6.59 -14.41 -14.65
N VAL A 7 7.50 -14.03 -13.75
CA VAL A 7 7.20 -13.69 -12.34
C VAL A 7 7.69 -12.28 -12.04
N MET A 8 7.10 -11.62 -11.04
CA MET A 8 7.41 -10.23 -10.71
C MET A 8 8.40 -10.09 -9.53
N ALA A 9 8.79 -11.22 -8.93
CA ALA A 9 9.69 -11.26 -7.77
C ALA A 9 10.57 -12.49 -7.82
N ASP A 10 11.79 -12.40 -7.27
CA ASP A 10 12.73 -13.51 -7.21
C ASP A 10 12.18 -14.67 -6.36
N LYS A 11 11.44 -14.37 -5.29
CA LYS A 11 10.74 -15.36 -4.50
C LYS A 11 9.79 -16.23 -5.35
N GLY A 12 9.07 -15.61 -6.30
CA GLY A 12 8.22 -16.33 -7.25
C GLY A 12 9.01 -17.29 -8.14
N ARG A 13 10.19 -16.87 -8.61
CA ARG A 13 11.09 -17.71 -9.38
C ARG A 13 11.54 -18.93 -8.58
N ARG A 14 11.99 -18.72 -7.33
CA ARG A 14 12.42 -19.81 -6.44
C ARG A 14 11.30 -20.81 -6.19
N ILE A 15 10.08 -20.36 -5.93
CA ILE A 15 8.93 -21.25 -5.74
C ILE A 15 8.69 -22.11 -6.99
N LEU A 16 8.75 -21.54 -8.20
CA LEU A 16 8.57 -22.29 -9.43
C LEU A 16 9.66 -23.34 -9.63
N GLN A 17 10.91 -23.03 -9.23
CA GLN A 17 12.02 -23.98 -9.29
C GLN A 17 11.91 -25.06 -8.23
N ASP A 18 11.75 -24.68 -6.96
CA ASP A 18 11.90 -25.58 -5.81
C ASP A 18 10.66 -26.48 -5.60
N VAL A 19 9.48 -26.00 -5.98
CA VAL A 19 8.19 -26.70 -5.74
C VAL A 19 7.64 -27.35 -7.01
N TYR A 20 7.88 -26.73 -8.17
CA TYR A 20 7.29 -27.17 -9.45
C TYR A 20 8.32 -27.67 -10.44
N ASP A 21 9.58 -27.77 -10.05
CA ASP A 21 10.70 -28.25 -10.87
C ASP A 21 10.82 -27.55 -12.24
N VAL A 22 10.45 -26.25 -12.31
CA VAL A 22 10.55 -25.49 -13.55
C VAL A 22 11.99 -25.07 -13.80
N PRO A 23 12.60 -25.43 -14.96
CA PRO A 23 13.96 -25.04 -15.31
C PRO A 23 14.14 -23.52 -15.35
N THR A 24 15.29 -23.04 -14.84
CA THR A 24 15.60 -21.60 -14.72
C THR A 24 15.47 -20.85 -16.05
N GLU A 25 15.90 -21.47 -17.14
CA GLU A 25 15.85 -20.90 -18.49
C GLU A 25 14.43 -20.65 -19.01
N HIS A 26 13.43 -21.26 -18.37
CA HIS A 26 12.02 -21.06 -18.70
C HIS A 26 11.36 -19.96 -17.85
N ILE A 27 12.08 -19.40 -16.86
CA ILE A 27 11.53 -18.37 -15.96
C ILE A 27 12.23 -17.05 -16.23
N ALA A 28 11.44 -15.99 -16.45
CA ALA A 28 11.91 -14.61 -16.50
C ALA A 28 11.37 -13.86 -15.28
N VAL A 29 12.24 -13.14 -14.58
CA VAL A 29 11.82 -12.20 -13.52
C VAL A 29 11.72 -10.83 -14.17
N ILE A 30 10.50 -10.28 -14.21
CA ILE A 30 10.22 -8.92 -14.69
C ILE A 30 9.51 -8.20 -13.55
N PRO A 31 10.19 -7.24 -12.87
CA PRO A 31 9.60 -6.50 -11.76
C PRO A 31 8.29 -5.81 -12.12
N HIS A 32 7.50 -5.49 -11.11
CA HIS A 32 6.24 -4.77 -11.33
C HIS A 32 6.51 -3.42 -12.01
N GLY A 33 5.84 -3.17 -13.13
CA GLY A 33 5.93 -1.88 -13.84
C GLY A 33 5.37 -0.76 -12.97
N VAL A 34 6.06 0.38 -12.99
CA VAL A 34 5.69 1.58 -12.26
C VAL A 34 5.69 2.78 -13.19
N PRO A 35 4.85 3.81 -12.94
CA PRO A 35 4.88 5.03 -13.72
C PRO A 35 6.23 5.74 -13.57
N ASP A 36 6.81 6.17 -14.70
CA ASP A 36 7.94 7.10 -14.70
C ASP A 36 7.41 8.51 -14.51
N ARG A 37 7.64 9.07 -13.34
CA ARG A 37 7.21 10.42 -12.99
C ARG A 37 8.33 11.15 -12.26
N ALA A 38 8.58 12.40 -12.67
CA ALA A 38 9.52 13.26 -11.98
C ALA A 38 9.14 13.41 -10.50
N PHE A 39 10.15 13.47 -9.64
CA PHE A 39 9.93 13.73 -8.21
C PHE A 39 9.20 15.06 -8.01
N ILE A 40 8.17 15.03 -7.20
CA ILE A 40 7.41 16.21 -6.78
C ILE A 40 7.63 16.37 -5.28
N ASP A 41 8.01 17.59 -4.86
CA ASP A 41 8.11 17.92 -3.45
C ASP A 41 6.76 17.65 -2.75
N PRO A 42 6.73 16.82 -1.69
CA PRO A 42 5.51 16.53 -0.95
C PRO A 42 4.79 17.78 -0.44
N ALA A 43 5.50 18.85 -0.09
CA ALA A 43 4.88 20.09 0.35
C ALA A 43 4.04 20.75 -0.78
N MET A 44 4.54 20.75 -2.02
CA MET A 44 3.78 21.24 -3.16
C MET A 44 2.54 20.38 -3.44
N ALA A 45 2.70 19.06 -3.39
CA ALA A 45 1.60 18.13 -3.61
C ALA A 45 0.52 18.26 -2.51
N LYS A 46 0.91 18.39 -1.24
CA LYS A 46 0.01 18.65 -0.11
C LYS A 46 -0.76 19.95 -0.29
N HIS A 47 -0.09 21.03 -0.70
CA HIS A 47 -0.75 22.30 -0.97
C HIS A 47 -1.83 22.18 -2.03
N LYS A 48 -1.56 21.43 -3.12
CA LYS A 48 -2.54 21.14 -4.18
C LYS A 48 -3.78 20.41 -3.66
N LEU A 49 -3.62 19.54 -2.67
CA LEU A 49 -4.71 18.77 -2.04
C LEU A 49 -5.37 19.48 -0.85
N GLY A 50 -4.92 20.70 -0.47
CA GLY A 50 -5.42 21.41 0.70
C GLY A 50 -4.97 20.79 2.04
N LEU A 51 -3.83 20.09 2.06
CA LEU A 51 -3.32 19.33 3.20
C LEU A 51 -1.93 19.80 3.68
N ALA A 52 -1.61 21.09 3.43
CA ALA A 52 -0.26 21.65 3.65
C ALA A 52 0.26 21.43 5.07
N ASP A 53 -0.60 21.56 6.08
CA ASP A 53 -0.22 21.49 7.50
C ASP A 53 -0.32 20.06 8.10
N ARG A 54 -0.56 19.05 7.26
CA ARG A 54 -0.75 17.67 7.73
C ARG A 54 0.50 16.81 7.52
N THR A 55 0.77 15.93 8.47
CA THR A 55 1.66 14.78 8.26
C THR A 55 0.83 13.63 7.72
N LEU A 56 1.13 13.18 6.49
CA LEU A 56 0.30 12.22 5.77
C LEU A 56 0.89 10.81 5.81
N LEU A 57 0.19 9.90 6.49
CA LEU A 57 0.32 8.47 6.28
C LEU A 57 -0.65 8.05 5.17
N MET A 58 -0.28 7.07 4.36
CA MET A 58 -1.16 6.61 3.28
C MET A 58 -1.06 5.10 3.06
N THR A 59 -2.21 4.48 2.81
CA THR A 59 -2.34 3.16 2.19
C THR A 59 -3.28 3.28 1.01
N PHE A 60 -2.99 2.63 -0.12
CA PHE A 60 -3.91 2.63 -1.25
C PHE A 60 -4.14 1.25 -1.84
N GLY A 61 -5.24 1.13 -2.59
CA GLY A 61 -5.65 -0.05 -3.32
C GLY A 61 -7.09 -0.45 -3.00
N LEU A 62 -7.57 -1.53 -3.60
CA LEU A 62 -8.89 -2.07 -3.27
C LEU A 62 -8.90 -2.53 -1.81
N LEU A 63 -9.85 -2.01 -1.02
CA LEU A 63 -9.95 -2.29 0.40
C LEU A 63 -10.47 -3.71 0.65
N GLY A 64 -9.86 -4.38 1.62
CA GLY A 64 -10.26 -5.70 2.08
C GLY A 64 -9.36 -6.17 3.23
N PRO A 65 -9.75 -7.21 3.97
CA PRO A 65 -9.04 -7.70 5.17
C PRO A 65 -7.56 -8.02 4.92
N GLY A 66 -7.21 -8.42 3.68
CA GLY A 66 -5.83 -8.68 3.28
C GLY A 66 -4.92 -7.44 3.23
N LYS A 67 -5.45 -6.24 3.47
CA LYS A 67 -4.67 -5.00 3.53
C LYS A 67 -4.19 -4.64 4.93
N GLY A 68 -4.76 -5.22 5.99
CA GLY A 68 -4.38 -4.97 7.38
C GLY A 68 -4.61 -3.53 7.85
N ILE A 69 -5.57 -2.83 7.25
CA ILE A 69 -5.87 -1.41 7.55
C ILE A 69 -6.25 -1.24 9.01
N GLU A 70 -6.91 -2.23 9.61
CA GLU A 70 -7.28 -2.26 11.02
C GLU A 70 -6.05 -2.10 11.93
N THR A 71 -4.94 -2.74 11.58
CA THR A 71 -3.68 -2.66 12.32
C THR A 71 -3.13 -1.24 12.28
N ALA A 72 -3.14 -0.60 11.11
CA ALA A 72 -2.72 0.79 10.97
C ALA A 72 -3.63 1.75 11.75
N ILE A 73 -4.96 1.60 11.67
CA ILE A 73 -5.91 2.43 12.42
C ILE A 73 -5.66 2.32 13.93
N ARG A 74 -5.40 1.11 14.46
CA ARG A 74 -5.10 0.88 15.88
C ARG A 74 -3.81 1.57 16.36
N ALA A 75 -2.88 1.87 15.46
CA ALA A 75 -1.66 2.59 15.80
C ALA A 75 -1.86 4.12 15.86
N VAL A 76 -2.87 4.66 15.17
CA VAL A 76 -3.11 6.11 15.06
C VAL A 76 -3.25 6.81 16.42
N PRO A 77 -3.96 6.28 17.45
CA PRO A 77 -4.08 6.96 18.74
C PRO A 77 -2.73 7.27 19.41
N ALA A 78 -1.76 6.37 19.29
CA ALA A 78 -0.43 6.58 19.82
C ALA A 78 0.32 7.66 19.05
N LEU A 79 0.20 7.64 17.72
CA LEU A 79 0.88 8.59 16.84
C LEU A 79 0.33 10.02 17.00
N VAL A 80 -0.98 10.18 17.14
CA VAL A 80 -1.64 11.49 17.25
C VAL A 80 -1.26 12.22 18.54
N ARG A 81 -0.93 11.50 19.61
CA ARG A 81 -0.44 12.13 20.86
C ARG A 81 0.81 12.96 20.64
N ASP A 82 1.73 12.46 19.82
CA ASP A 82 3.01 13.11 19.54
C ASP A 82 2.95 13.97 18.27
N HIS A 83 2.04 13.65 17.36
CA HIS A 83 1.85 14.29 16.05
C HIS A 83 0.36 14.63 15.83
N PRO A 84 -0.20 15.66 16.48
CA PRO A 84 -1.65 15.95 16.44
C PRO A 84 -2.16 16.34 15.05
N ASN A 85 -1.29 16.79 14.14
CA ASN A 85 -1.61 17.10 12.76
C ASN A 85 -1.52 15.90 11.81
N LEU A 86 -1.28 14.68 12.33
CA LEU A 86 -1.24 13.47 11.54
C LEU A 86 -2.61 13.17 10.92
N LEU A 87 -2.59 12.75 9.64
CA LEU A 87 -3.75 12.26 8.92
C LEU A 87 -3.39 10.94 8.22
N TYR A 88 -4.13 9.88 8.50
CA TYR A 88 -4.00 8.62 7.78
C TYR A 88 -5.03 8.55 6.66
N MET A 89 -4.56 8.58 5.42
CA MET A 89 -5.39 8.49 4.21
C MET A 89 -5.48 7.04 3.74
N ILE A 90 -6.69 6.54 3.63
CA ILE A 90 -7.04 5.22 3.10
C ILE A 90 -7.68 5.43 1.74
N VAL A 91 -6.93 5.16 0.67
CA VAL A 91 -7.31 5.54 -0.69
C VAL A 91 -7.72 4.32 -1.50
N GLY A 92 -8.96 4.30 -1.97
CA GLY A 92 -9.51 3.29 -2.85
C GLY A 92 -10.89 2.78 -2.43
N ALA A 93 -11.59 2.23 -3.41
CA ALA A 93 -12.90 1.59 -3.20
C ALA A 93 -12.75 0.23 -2.53
N THR A 94 -13.83 -0.23 -1.90
CA THR A 94 -13.91 -1.60 -1.38
C THR A 94 -13.79 -2.61 -2.53
N HIS A 95 -13.12 -3.73 -2.27
CA HIS A 95 -12.91 -4.76 -3.28
C HIS A 95 -14.26 -5.25 -3.86
N PRO A 96 -14.46 -5.29 -5.19
CA PRO A 96 -15.75 -5.60 -5.80
C PRO A 96 -16.38 -6.91 -5.34
N ASN A 97 -15.58 -7.93 -5.05
CA ASN A 97 -16.10 -9.19 -4.51
C ASN A 97 -16.71 -9.02 -3.10
N LEU A 98 -16.07 -8.19 -2.23
CA LEU A 98 -16.62 -7.88 -0.93
C LEU A 98 -17.92 -7.09 -1.04
N VAL A 99 -17.94 -6.09 -1.92
CA VAL A 99 -19.16 -5.31 -2.16
C VAL A 99 -20.31 -6.20 -2.61
N ARG A 100 -20.05 -7.14 -3.53
CA ARG A 100 -21.06 -8.08 -4.02
C ARG A 100 -21.57 -9.01 -2.90
N ASP A 101 -20.68 -9.48 -2.04
CA ASP A 101 -21.00 -10.54 -1.07
C ASP A 101 -21.50 -9.95 0.27
N GLU A 102 -21.02 -8.77 0.67
CA GLU A 102 -21.24 -8.16 1.99
C GLU A 102 -21.60 -6.66 1.96
N GLY A 103 -21.64 -6.03 0.79
CA GLY A 103 -21.78 -4.57 0.67
C GLY A 103 -20.55 -3.85 1.21
N GLU A 104 -20.74 -2.68 1.80
CA GLU A 104 -19.65 -1.86 2.38
C GLU A 104 -19.31 -2.23 3.84
N ARG A 105 -19.77 -3.38 4.34
CA ARG A 105 -19.59 -3.79 5.74
C ARG A 105 -18.14 -3.70 6.21
N TYR A 106 -17.18 -4.06 5.34
CA TYR A 106 -15.77 -3.98 5.69
C TYR A 106 -15.34 -2.54 5.93
N ARG A 107 -15.68 -1.61 5.02
CA ARG A 107 -15.39 -0.19 5.19
C ARG A 107 -16.07 0.40 6.42
N ASP A 108 -17.35 0.08 6.61
CA ASP A 108 -18.13 0.55 7.76
C ASP A 108 -17.47 0.10 9.08
N SER A 109 -16.91 -1.11 9.12
CA SER A 109 -16.19 -1.62 10.28
C SER A 109 -14.91 -0.83 10.57
N LEU A 110 -14.19 -0.36 9.55
CA LEU A 110 -13.01 0.50 9.71
C LEU A 110 -13.38 1.89 10.23
N VAL A 111 -14.48 2.45 9.73
CA VAL A 111 -15.03 3.75 10.22
C VAL A 111 -15.44 3.62 11.68
N ALA A 112 -16.17 2.55 12.03
CA ALA A 112 -16.57 2.27 13.41
C ALA A 112 -15.35 2.11 14.33
N LEU A 113 -14.31 1.40 13.89
CA LEU A 113 -13.07 1.23 14.64
C LEU A 113 -12.37 2.57 14.88
N ALA A 114 -12.30 3.45 13.87
CA ALA A 114 -11.70 4.76 14.02
C ALA A 114 -12.48 5.66 15.01
N ALA A 115 -13.82 5.57 14.99
CA ALA A 115 -14.69 6.27 15.94
C ALA A 115 -14.53 5.74 17.37
N GLU A 116 -14.51 4.41 17.56
CA GLU A 116 -14.28 3.75 18.85
C GLU A 116 -12.96 4.17 19.49
N LEU A 117 -11.92 4.29 18.68
CA LEU A 117 -10.58 4.72 19.12
C LEU A 117 -10.44 6.25 19.26
N GLY A 118 -11.48 7.03 18.96
CA GLY A 118 -11.47 8.49 19.08
C GLY A 118 -10.56 9.21 18.08
N VAL A 119 -10.25 8.58 16.93
CA VAL A 119 -9.33 9.12 15.92
C VAL A 119 -9.96 9.34 14.55
N ILE A 120 -11.29 9.39 14.48
CA ILE A 120 -12.00 9.54 13.20
C ILE A 120 -11.60 10.80 12.43
N GLU A 121 -11.30 11.90 13.12
CA GLU A 121 -10.82 13.16 12.52
C GLU A 121 -9.39 13.09 11.97
N ASN A 122 -8.66 12.02 12.33
CA ASN A 122 -7.31 11.73 11.86
C ASN A 122 -7.28 10.64 10.77
N ILE A 123 -8.45 10.18 10.31
CA ILE A 123 -8.60 9.19 9.25
C ILE A 123 -9.37 9.83 8.09
N CYS A 124 -8.84 9.70 6.88
CA CYS A 124 -9.51 10.13 5.66
C CYS A 124 -9.73 8.93 4.73
N PHE A 125 -10.99 8.60 4.47
CA PHE A 125 -11.35 7.59 3.49
C PHE A 125 -11.63 8.26 2.13
N VAL A 126 -10.80 7.98 1.13
CA VAL A 126 -11.03 8.37 -0.26
C VAL A 126 -11.70 7.21 -0.97
N ASP A 127 -13.04 7.13 -0.82
CA ASP A 127 -13.87 6.01 -1.25
C ASP A 127 -14.23 6.10 -2.73
N ARG A 128 -13.24 5.99 -3.58
CA ARG A 128 -13.44 5.91 -5.02
C ARG A 128 -12.22 5.34 -5.73
N TYR A 129 -12.42 4.85 -6.93
CA TYR A 129 -11.33 4.51 -7.82
C TYR A 129 -10.74 5.81 -8.40
N LEU A 130 -9.45 6.05 -8.12
CA LEU A 130 -8.75 7.22 -8.65
C LEU A 130 -8.22 6.94 -10.06
N SER A 131 -8.20 7.96 -10.92
CA SER A 131 -7.36 7.92 -12.11
C SER A 131 -5.88 7.79 -11.72
N LEU A 132 -5.03 7.36 -12.66
CA LEU A 132 -3.61 7.23 -12.38
C LEU A 132 -2.98 8.55 -11.92
N ASP A 133 -3.31 9.66 -12.59
CA ASP A 133 -2.78 10.97 -12.25
C ASP A 133 -3.21 11.43 -10.84
N GLU A 134 -4.48 11.25 -10.48
CA GLU A 134 -4.97 11.56 -9.14
C GLU A 134 -4.27 10.71 -8.08
N LEU A 135 -4.09 9.41 -8.34
CA LEU A 135 -3.37 8.51 -7.43
C LEU A 135 -1.91 8.97 -7.23
N LEU A 136 -1.24 9.34 -8.31
CA LEU A 136 0.14 9.82 -8.25
C LEU A 136 0.26 11.15 -7.51
N ASP A 137 -0.73 12.04 -7.62
CA ASP A 137 -0.79 13.27 -6.83
C ASP A 137 -0.95 12.98 -5.33
N HIS A 138 -1.82 12.03 -4.95
CA HIS A 138 -1.97 11.60 -3.56
C HIS A 138 -0.68 10.95 -3.03
N LEU A 139 -0.07 10.07 -3.82
CA LEU A 139 1.21 9.46 -3.46
C LEU A 139 2.32 10.51 -3.34
N ALA A 140 2.37 11.50 -4.23
CA ALA A 140 3.34 12.60 -4.13
C ALA A 140 3.20 13.36 -2.80
N ALA A 141 1.96 13.61 -2.34
CA ALA A 141 1.67 14.28 -1.07
C ALA A 141 1.96 13.43 0.17
N CYS A 142 2.03 12.12 0.04
CA CYS A 142 2.27 11.19 1.14
C CYS A 142 3.68 11.38 1.74
N ASP A 143 3.78 11.47 3.06
CA ASP A 143 5.07 11.47 3.77
C ASP A 143 5.54 10.04 4.02
N ILE A 144 4.65 9.17 4.52
CA ILE A 144 4.97 7.79 4.85
C ILE A 144 3.90 6.87 4.26
N TYR A 145 4.32 5.95 3.42
CA TYR A 145 3.45 4.91 2.88
C TYR A 145 3.42 3.70 3.81
N LEU A 146 2.20 3.25 4.16
CA LEU A 146 2.00 2.07 5.01
C LEU A 146 1.54 0.88 4.18
N SER A 147 2.19 -0.27 4.38
CA SER A 147 1.83 -1.55 3.77
C SER A 147 1.69 -2.63 4.84
N PRO A 148 0.62 -2.58 5.67
CA PRO A 148 0.49 -3.43 6.86
C PRO A 148 -0.16 -4.79 6.55
N TYR A 149 0.22 -5.44 5.44
CA TYR A 149 -0.38 -6.69 4.98
C TYR A 149 -0.18 -7.83 5.99
N PRO A 150 -1.24 -8.53 6.41
CA PRO A 150 -1.13 -9.60 7.39
C PRO A 150 -0.62 -10.92 6.80
N ASN A 151 -0.72 -11.11 5.48
CA ASN A 151 -0.29 -12.33 4.81
C ASN A 151 1.20 -12.28 4.47
N GLU A 152 2.02 -13.03 5.20
CA GLU A 152 3.46 -13.14 4.95
C GLU A 152 3.77 -13.65 3.52
N ALA A 153 2.94 -14.55 2.98
CA ALA A 153 3.16 -15.16 1.68
C ALA A 153 2.73 -14.29 0.49
N GLN A 154 2.57 -12.98 0.68
CA GLN A 154 2.31 -12.05 -0.41
C GLN A 154 3.54 -11.92 -1.32
N ILE A 155 3.45 -12.45 -2.55
CA ILE A 155 4.58 -12.55 -3.49
C ILE A 155 4.81 -11.26 -4.27
N VAL A 156 3.79 -10.43 -4.47
CA VAL A 156 3.88 -9.16 -5.22
C VAL A 156 2.92 -8.12 -4.66
N SER A 157 3.33 -6.86 -4.69
CA SER A 157 2.49 -5.73 -4.32
C SER A 157 2.75 -4.55 -5.25
N GLY A 158 1.84 -4.31 -6.19
CA GLY A 158 1.91 -3.16 -7.09
C GLY A 158 1.83 -1.84 -6.32
N THR A 159 1.05 -1.80 -5.24
CA THR A 159 0.92 -0.59 -4.41
C THR A 159 2.22 -0.23 -3.70
N LEU A 160 2.95 -1.23 -3.17
CA LEU A 160 4.27 -1.03 -2.59
C LEU A 160 5.29 -0.60 -3.64
N ALA A 161 5.27 -1.25 -4.83
CA ALA A 161 6.16 -0.89 -5.93
C ALA A 161 5.98 0.58 -6.35
N TYR A 162 4.75 1.08 -6.42
CA TYR A 162 4.47 2.49 -6.73
C TYR A 162 5.03 3.44 -5.67
N ALA A 163 4.83 3.14 -4.39
CA ALA A 163 5.33 3.97 -3.30
C ALA A 163 6.87 4.07 -3.32
N VAL A 164 7.55 2.95 -3.51
CA VAL A 164 9.02 2.90 -3.61
C VAL A 164 9.52 3.66 -4.84
N ALA A 165 8.89 3.45 -6.00
CA ALA A 165 9.27 4.13 -7.24
C ALA A 165 9.12 5.66 -7.17
N LEU A 166 8.17 6.16 -6.38
CA LEU A 166 7.98 7.59 -6.12
C LEU A 166 8.83 8.12 -4.96
N GLY A 167 9.79 7.33 -4.46
CA GLY A 167 10.71 7.74 -3.41
C GLY A 167 10.05 7.98 -2.06
N LYS A 168 8.95 7.29 -1.74
CA LYS A 168 8.27 7.46 -0.46
C LYS A 168 8.98 6.71 0.66
N ALA A 169 9.03 7.32 1.85
CA ALA A 169 9.34 6.57 3.05
C ALA A 169 8.28 5.47 3.24
N VAL A 170 8.72 4.24 3.52
CA VAL A 170 7.84 3.07 3.62
C VAL A 170 7.96 2.42 4.99
N VAL A 171 6.81 2.11 5.59
CA VAL A 171 6.70 1.20 6.72
C VAL A 171 5.81 0.01 6.29
N SER A 172 6.34 -1.19 6.40
CA SER A 172 5.67 -2.40 5.92
C SER A 172 5.76 -3.53 6.94
N THR A 173 4.80 -4.45 6.92
CA THR A 173 5.00 -5.78 7.49
C THR A 173 5.98 -6.56 6.62
N PRO A 174 6.72 -7.54 7.18
CA PRO A 174 7.77 -8.27 6.46
C PRO A 174 7.21 -9.41 5.58
N PHE A 175 6.21 -9.11 4.72
CA PHE A 175 5.79 -10.10 3.72
C PHE A 175 6.85 -10.28 2.63
N TRP A 176 6.83 -11.41 1.95
CA TRP A 176 7.92 -11.85 1.05
C TRP A 176 8.36 -10.79 0.04
N TYR A 177 7.40 -10.11 -0.61
CA TYR A 177 7.77 -9.07 -1.58
C TYR A 177 8.34 -7.81 -0.91
N ALA A 178 7.85 -7.45 0.28
CA ALA A 178 8.40 -6.31 1.01
C ALA A 178 9.84 -6.58 1.47
N GLN A 179 10.12 -7.79 1.95
CA GLN A 179 11.49 -8.21 2.30
C GLN A 179 12.45 -8.12 1.11
N GLU A 180 11.97 -8.50 -0.10
CA GLU A 180 12.78 -8.43 -1.32
C GLU A 180 12.97 -6.98 -1.79
N LEU A 181 11.88 -6.19 -1.86
CA LEU A 181 11.89 -4.84 -2.42
C LEU A 181 12.58 -3.82 -1.49
N LEU A 182 12.53 -4.02 -0.18
CA LEU A 182 13.07 -3.12 0.85
C LEU A 182 14.39 -3.65 1.47
N ALA A 183 15.04 -4.62 0.83
CA ALA A 183 16.21 -5.30 1.38
C ALA A 183 17.39 -4.37 1.71
N ASP A 184 17.60 -3.32 0.95
CA ASP A 184 18.73 -2.40 1.08
C ASP A 184 18.42 -1.18 1.96
N HIS A 185 17.63 -1.37 3.02
CA HIS A 185 17.19 -0.31 3.94
C HIS A 185 16.39 0.82 3.26
N SER A 186 15.73 0.52 2.14
CA SER A 186 14.83 1.46 1.45
C SER A 186 13.46 1.64 2.13
N GLY A 187 13.27 1.03 3.30
CA GLY A 187 12.08 1.12 4.14
C GLY A 187 12.28 0.49 5.51
N VAL A 188 11.24 0.52 6.34
CA VAL A 188 11.17 -0.13 7.64
C VAL A 188 10.24 -1.35 7.55
N LEU A 189 10.74 -2.50 8.00
CA LEU A 189 10.00 -3.77 8.07
C LEU A 189 9.67 -4.13 9.52
#